data_74a2b28f65db63b25ad6293fe0117277
#
_entry.id   74a2b28f65db63b25ad6293fe0117277
#
_cell.length_a   1.000
_cell.length_b   1.000
_cell.length_c   1.000
_cell.angle_alpha   90.00
_cell.angle_beta   90.00
_cell.angle_gamma   90.00
#
_symmetry.space_group_name_H-M   'P 1'
#
loop_
_entity.id
_entity.type
_entity.pdbx_description
1 polymer ?
#
loop_
_entity_poly.entity_id
_entity_poly.type
_entity_poly.pdbx_seq_one_letter_code
_entity_poly.pdbx_strand_id
1 'polypeptide(L)'
;MAPPALDVMALDVQVVGTCLFCLVFLFLWRQSGIVYFGYWSLAWALQVVALICLRVFFLSTVVFWLGPYALFEFAFALALLAAARVSPAGAAHDWKTAGRVLLGFPVFLAVVYLLGLESSFEGFQAVHGLVLGSIYLYSFFMMRGGGGVGGRLFRFSLLCFAIAFLHNAVVFFYLYNRGGHPKWPRYLQYNSFYDFALLTLLAFAAMAMWIESQRDRIDALSSEMDAVRRESLKSLDLDGLTGLLNQAALERRMEGRESFTGVVAVCDMDRFKSINDQYGHLVGDEILRNIGHLFRSSIRQEDEAFRWGGDEFVILFRNQNLPVVKARMLEVRHRLSNFRVRGYGALPISFSWGASEAAGGPLREVLDAADRDMYSYKKSRSTGRAE
;
A
#
# COMPACT_ATOMS: atom_id res chain seq x y z
N MET A 1 -10.36 42.13 36.96
CA MET A 1 -9.04 42.69 36.59
C MET A 1 -8.84 42.49 35.11
N ALA A 2 -8.42 43.54 34.37
CA ALA A 2 -8.07 43.36 32.96
C ALA A 2 -6.83 42.47 32.85
N PRO A 3 -6.82 41.46 31.93
CA PRO A 3 -5.65 40.62 31.70
C PRO A 3 -4.46 41.48 31.27
N PRO A 4 -3.21 41.07 31.53
CA PRO A 4 -2.04 41.76 31.01
C PRO A 4 -2.11 41.84 29.47
N ALA A 5 -1.66 42.95 28.91
CA ALA A 5 -1.71 43.19 27.43
C ALA A 5 -1.01 42.06 26.64
N LEU A 6 -0.03 41.39 27.25
CA LEU A 6 0.71 40.28 26.66
C LEU A 6 -0.15 39.01 26.47
N ASP A 7 -1.07 38.71 27.45
CA ASP A 7 -1.99 37.57 27.36
C ASP A 7 -2.97 37.72 26.21
N VAL A 8 -3.46 38.94 26.04
CA VAL A 8 -4.39 39.26 24.92
C VAL A 8 -3.72 39.09 23.59
N MET A 9 -2.48 39.58 23.44
CA MET A 9 -1.72 39.46 22.21
C MET A 9 -1.37 37.99 21.90
N ALA A 10 -0.99 37.21 22.92
CA ALA A 10 -0.71 35.79 22.77
C ALA A 10 -1.96 35.01 22.30
N LEU A 11 -3.12 35.34 22.87
CA LEU A 11 -4.39 34.75 22.45
C LEU A 11 -4.78 35.15 21.02
N ASP A 12 -4.55 36.41 20.61
CA ASP A 12 -4.81 36.84 19.24
C ASP A 12 -3.95 36.09 18.21
N VAL A 13 -2.67 35.85 18.52
CA VAL A 13 -1.78 35.01 17.68
C VAL A 13 -2.31 33.58 17.59
N GLN A 14 -2.75 33.01 18.73
CA GLN A 14 -3.31 31.68 18.77
C GLN A 14 -4.60 31.57 17.95
N VAL A 15 -5.52 32.55 18.04
CA VAL A 15 -6.75 32.60 17.22
C VAL A 15 -6.42 32.63 15.74
N VAL A 16 -5.55 33.55 15.31
CA VAL A 16 -5.16 33.69 13.89
C VAL A 16 -4.51 32.42 13.36
N GLY A 17 -3.58 31.83 14.10
CA GLY A 17 -2.91 30.60 13.71
C GLY A 17 -3.86 29.41 13.63
N THR A 18 -4.79 29.29 14.56
CA THR A 18 -5.81 28.23 14.55
C THR A 18 -6.80 28.38 13.40
N CYS A 19 -7.17 29.64 13.07
CA CYS A 19 -7.96 29.94 11.86
C CYS A 19 -7.25 29.47 10.60
N LEU A 20 -5.93 29.69 10.49
CA LEU A 20 -5.13 29.21 9.37
C LEU A 20 -5.15 27.69 9.25
N PHE A 21 -5.01 26.96 10.35
CA PHE A 21 -5.15 25.49 10.32
C PHE A 21 -6.54 25.07 9.85
N CYS A 22 -7.61 25.70 10.36
CA CYS A 22 -8.97 25.43 9.92
C CYS A 22 -9.12 25.63 8.39
N LEU A 23 -8.61 26.73 7.85
CA LEU A 23 -8.69 27.04 6.43
C LEU A 23 -7.88 26.05 5.57
N VAL A 24 -6.67 25.67 6.02
CA VAL A 24 -5.83 24.69 5.30
C VAL A 24 -6.54 23.33 5.23
N PHE A 25 -7.05 22.82 6.35
CA PHE A 25 -7.73 21.52 6.38
C PHE A 25 -9.07 21.56 5.62
N LEU A 26 -9.78 22.68 5.65
CA LEU A 26 -11.00 22.92 4.87
C LEU A 26 -10.70 22.92 3.35
N PHE A 27 -9.64 23.60 2.95
CA PHE A 27 -9.17 23.61 1.57
C PHE A 27 -8.80 22.21 1.09
N LEU A 28 -8.02 21.48 1.87
CA LEU A 28 -7.64 20.10 1.57
C LEU A 28 -8.86 19.18 1.48
N TRP A 29 -9.84 19.35 2.34
CA TRP A 29 -11.09 18.60 2.28
C TRP A 29 -11.87 18.89 0.98
N ARG A 30 -12.03 20.16 0.64
CA ARG A 30 -12.74 20.57 -0.59
C ARG A 30 -12.03 20.09 -1.86
N GLN A 31 -10.70 20.15 -1.87
CA GLN A 31 -9.89 19.75 -3.02
C GLN A 31 -9.85 18.21 -3.22
N SER A 32 -9.75 17.46 -2.14
CA SER A 32 -9.54 16.01 -2.19
C SER A 32 -10.80 15.16 -2.00
N GLY A 33 -11.85 15.72 -1.39
CA GLY A 33 -13.04 15.01 -0.95
C GLY A 33 -12.78 14.01 0.19
N ILE A 34 -11.54 13.96 0.73
CA ILE A 34 -11.14 12.98 1.74
C ILE A 34 -11.75 13.36 3.09
N VAL A 35 -12.59 12.49 3.62
CA VAL A 35 -13.36 12.68 4.87
C VAL A 35 -12.43 12.98 6.07
N TYR A 36 -11.23 12.42 6.09
CA TYR A 36 -10.18 12.70 7.09
C TYR A 36 -9.96 14.21 7.29
N PHE A 37 -9.79 14.97 6.21
CA PHE A 37 -9.60 16.43 6.31
C PHE A 37 -10.85 17.17 6.78
N GLY A 38 -12.04 16.64 6.49
CA GLY A 38 -13.31 17.18 7.00
C GLY A 38 -13.39 17.14 8.51
N TYR A 39 -13.01 16.04 9.13
CA TYR A 39 -12.95 15.91 10.60
C TYR A 39 -11.93 16.85 11.23
N TRP A 40 -10.75 16.96 10.65
CA TRP A 40 -9.74 17.90 11.13
C TRP A 40 -10.19 19.35 10.98
N SER A 41 -10.82 19.70 9.85
CA SER A 41 -11.40 21.05 9.65
C SER A 41 -12.46 21.38 10.70
N LEU A 42 -13.35 20.41 11.01
CA LEU A 42 -14.36 20.58 12.07
C LEU A 42 -13.70 20.76 13.44
N ALA A 43 -12.68 19.95 13.79
CA ALA A 43 -11.96 20.10 15.04
C ALA A 43 -11.35 21.50 15.16
N TRP A 44 -10.64 21.97 14.15
CA TRP A 44 -10.06 23.31 14.15
C TRP A 44 -11.10 24.43 14.23
N ALA A 45 -12.26 24.28 13.57
CA ALA A 45 -13.35 25.24 13.66
C ALA A 45 -13.90 25.36 15.09
N LEU A 46 -14.07 24.22 15.80
CA LEU A 46 -14.50 24.19 17.19
C LEU A 46 -13.48 24.89 18.11
N GLN A 47 -12.18 24.67 17.88
CA GLN A 47 -11.12 25.33 18.64
C GLN A 47 -11.12 26.86 18.39
N VAL A 48 -11.32 27.31 17.15
CA VAL A 48 -11.45 28.75 16.85
C VAL A 48 -12.60 29.38 17.64
N VAL A 49 -13.76 28.72 17.67
CA VAL A 49 -14.93 29.23 18.42
C VAL A 49 -14.63 29.27 19.92
N ALA A 50 -13.97 28.25 20.46
CA ALA A 50 -13.55 28.24 21.88
C ALA A 50 -12.67 29.45 22.19
N LEU A 51 -11.61 29.67 21.39
CA LEU A 51 -10.68 30.80 21.60
C LEU A 51 -11.36 32.16 21.46
N ILE A 52 -12.33 32.30 20.53
CA ILE A 52 -13.13 33.53 20.41
C ILE A 52 -13.96 33.75 21.69
N CYS A 53 -14.60 32.71 22.24
CA CYS A 53 -15.35 32.83 23.50
C CYS A 53 -14.43 33.27 24.66
N LEU A 54 -13.23 32.69 24.76
CA LEU A 54 -12.23 33.09 25.74
C LEU A 54 -11.77 34.55 25.55
N ARG A 55 -11.59 34.97 24.28
CA ARG A 55 -11.23 36.34 23.93
C ARG A 55 -12.33 37.34 24.35
N VAL A 56 -13.61 37.00 24.13
CA VAL A 56 -14.76 37.83 24.52
C VAL A 56 -14.85 37.87 26.05
N PHE A 57 -14.60 36.78 26.75
CA PHE A 57 -14.51 36.78 28.21
C PHE A 57 -13.47 37.81 28.70
N PHE A 58 -12.26 37.81 28.19
CA PHE A 58 -11.21 38.73 28.60
C PHE A 58 -11.54 40.20 28.28
N LEU A 59 -12.32 40.47 27.24
CA LEU A 59 -12.76 41.82 26.87
C LEU A 59 -13.93 42.35 27.74
N SER A 60 -14.90 41.44 27.99
CA SER A 60 -16.16 41.82 28.66
C SER A 60 -16.14 41.56 30.18
N THR A 61 -15.23 40.69 30.64
CA THR A 61 -15.18 40.16 32.00
C THR A 61 -16.46 39.43 32.45
N VAL A 62 -17.33 39.07 31.47
CA VAL A 62 -18.60 38.40 31.72
C VAL A 62 -18.37 36.89 31.81
N VAL A 63 -18.53 36.32 32.99
CA VAL A 63 -18.29 34.90 33.31
C VAL A 63 -19.08 33.92 32.42
N PHE A 64 -20.24 34.36 31.91
CA PHE A 64 -21.05 33.56 30.97
C PHE A 64 -20.24 32.95 29.81
N TRP A 65 -19.24 33.66 29.31
CA TRP A 65 -18.44 33.22 28.14
C TRP A 65 -17.51 32.03 28.46
N LEU A 66 -17.25 31.73 29.71
CA LEU A 66 -16.46 30.57 30.14
C LEU A 66 -17.19 29.24 29.86
N GLY A 67 -18.53 29.23 29.94
CA GLY A 67 -19.33 28.04 29.62
C GLY A 67 -19.19 27.62 28.11
N PRO A 68 -19.52 28.51 27.16
CA PRO A 68 -19.27 28.24 25.73
C PRO A 68 -17.81 27.91 25.42
N TYR A 69 -16.84 28.62 26.00
CA TYR A 69 -15.43 28.32 25.84
C TYR A 69 -15.12 26.85 26.19
N ALA A 70 -15.48 26.40 27.38
CA ALA A 70 -15.26 25.02 27.79
C ALA A 70 -16.00 24.01 26.92
N LEU A 71 -17.26 24.30 26.51
CA LEU A 71 -18.04 23.44 25.64
C LEU A 71 -17.30 23.18 24.31
N PHE A 72 -16.82 24.24 23.67
CA PHE A 72 -16.16 24.11 22.39
C PHE A 72 -14.76 23.49 22.49
N GLU A 73 -14.02 23.69 23.59
CA GLU A 73 -12.76 22.96 23.84
C GLU A 73 -12.99 21.46 24.10
N PHE A 74 -14.03 21.10 24.85
CA PHE A 74 -14.45 19.69 24.97
C PHE A 74 -14.83 19.08 23.61
N ALA A 75 -15.61 19.80 22.83
CA ALA A 75 -16.00 19.36 21.49
C ALA A 75 -14.79 19.23 20.56
N PHE A 76 -13.80 20.13 20.66
CA PHE A 76 -12.52 20.02 19.97
C PHE A 76 -11.78 18.76 20.36
N ALA A 77 -11.59 18.50 21.65
CA ALA A 77 -10.89 17.29 22.13
C ALA A 77 -11.56 16.01 21.61
N LEU A 78 -12.90 15.99 21.53
CA LEU A 78 -13.66 14.86 20.97
C LEU A 78 -13.52 14.72 19.47
N ALA A 79 -13.62 15.84 18.73
CA ALA A 79 -13.45 15.85 17.29
C ALA A 79 -12.03 15.41 16.89
N LEU A 80 -11.04 15.79 17.70
CA LEU A 80 -9.65 15.38 17.56
C LEU A 80 -9.48 13.86 17.75
N LEU A 81 -10.12 13.29 18.76
CA LEU A 81 -10.14 11.83 18.97
C LEU A 81 -10.84 11.10 17.84
N ALA A 82 -11.94 11.66 17.34
CA ALA A 82 -12.64 11.12 16.19
C ALA A 82 -11.76 11.18 14.95
N ALA A 83 -11.14 12.33 14.64
CA ALA A 83 -10.25 12.52 13.51
C ALA A 83 -9.04 11.57 13.55
N ALA A 84 -8.48 11.33 14.73
CA ALA A 84 -7.35 10.42 14.91
C ALA A 84 -7.68 8.93 14.68
N ARG A 85 -8.95 8.55 14.88
CA ARG A 85 -9.46 7.20 14.64
C ARG A 85 -9.93 6.97 13.21
N VAL A 86 -10.23 8.03 12.47
CA VAL A 86 -10.48 7.94 11.04
C VAL A 86 -9.17 7.60 10.37
N SER A 87 -9.02 6.33 10.00
CA SER A 87 -7.91 5.97 9.11
C SER A 87 -8.00 6.86 7.87
N PRO A 88 -6.89 7.47 7.43
CA PRO A 88 -6.85 8.17 6.15
C PRO A 88 -7.29 7.28 4.96
N ALA A 89 -7.35 5.96 5.17
CA ALA A 89 -7.84 4.95 4.23
C ALA A 89 -9.35 4.66 4.32
N GLY A 90 -10.12 5.37 5.19
CA GLY A 90 -11.59 5.31 5.17
C GLY A 90 -12.25 4.24 6.04
N ALA A 91 -11.65 3.81 7.14
CA ALA A 91 -12.29 2.86 8.07
C ALA A 91 -13.46 3.47 8.86
N ALA A 92 -14.48 2.65 9.12
CA ALA A 92 -15.76 3.02 9.71
C ALA A 92 -15.66 3.62 11.14
N HIS A 93 -16.58 4.54 11.42
CA HIS A 93 -16.68 5.34 12.65
C HIS A 93 -17.47 4.65 13.76
N ASP A 94 -16.96 4.71 14.99
CA ASP A 94 -17.74 4.46 16.19
C ASP A 94 -18.17 5.77 16.87
N TRP A 95 -19.29 6.34 16.41
CA TRP A 95 -19.92 7.52 16.99
C TRP A 95 -20.39 7.32 18.45
N LYS A 96 -20.53 6.06 18.90
CA LYS A 96 -20.98 5.75 20.28
C LYS A 96 -19.96 6.19 21.31
N THR A 97 -18.67 6.09 20.99
CA THR A 97 -17.60 6.54 21.91
C THR A 97 -17.53 8.07 22.00
N ALA A 98 -17.68 8.78 20.89
CA ALA A 98 -17.73 10.23 20.87
C ALA A 98 -18.93 10.77 21.69
N GLY A 99 -20.12 10.15 21.54
CA GLY A 99 -21.30 10.53 22.30
C GLY A 99 -21.15 10.32 23.82
N ARG A 100 -20.46 9.25 24.26
CA ARG A 100 -20.23 9.01 25.70
C ARG A 100 -19.36 10.06 26.35
N VAL A 101 -18.36 10.59 25.65
CA VAL A 101 -17.47 11.64 26.21
C VAL A 101 -18.20 12.99 26.22
N LEU A 102 -19.10 13.26 25.25
CA LEU A 102 -19.93 14.47 25.28
C LEU A 102 -20.84 14.52 26.52
N LEU A 103 -21.27 13.36 27.03
CA LEU A 103 -22.00 13.26 28.30
C LEU A 103 -21.17 13.70 29.52
N GLY A 104 -19.84 13.76 29.39
CA GLY A 104 -18.97 14.32 30.45
C GLY A 104 -19.11 15.84 30.62
N PHE A 105 -19.59 16.59 29.62
CA PHE A 105 -19.72 18.03 29.72
C PHE A 105 -20.81 18.50 30.69
N PRO A 106 -22.04 17.96 30.72
CA PRO A 106 -23.02 18.25 31.77
C PRO A 106 -22.50 17.93 33.16
N VAL A 107 -21.75 16.83 33.33
CA VAL A 107 -21.14 16.47 34.61
C VAL A 107 -20.10 17.53 35.02
N PHE A 108 -19.26 17.98 34.11
CA PHE A 108 -18.31 19.07 34.34
C PHE A 108 -19.03 20.34 34.81
N LEU A 109 -20.07 20.79 34.11
CA LEU A 109 -20.85 21.98 34.52
C LEU A 109 -21.49 21.81 35.87
N ALA A 110 -22.04 20.63 36.19
CA ALA A 110 -22.61 20.32 37.48
C ALA A 110 -21.56 20.40 38.58
N VAL A 111 -20.35 19.88 38.39
CA VAL A 111 -19.26 19.97 39.36
C VAL A 111 -18.83 21.42 39.58
N VAL A 112 -18.67 22.19 38.51
CA VAL A 112 -18.32 23.64 38.60
C VAL A 112 -19.37 24.39 39.43
N TYR A 113 -20.65 24.16 39.13
CA TYR A 113 -21.76 24.80 39.82
C TYR A 113 -21.88 24.35 41.31
N LEU A 114 -21.84 23.04 41.58
CA LEU A 114 -21.96 22.47 42.93
C LEU A 114 -20.82 22.91 43.86
N LEU A 115 -19.65 23.17 43.31
CA LEU A 115 -18.49 23.64 44.06
C LEU A 115 -18.42 25.18 44.17
N GLY A 116 -19.38 25.92 43.60
CA GLY A 116 -19.39 27.39 43.60
C GLY A 116 -18.20 28.01 42.84
N LEU A 117 -17.64 27.27 41.89
CA LEU A 117 -16.44 27.70 41.18
C LEU A 117 -16.75 28.59 39.96
N GLU A 118 -18.03 28.76 39.62
CA GLU A 118 -18.51 29.60 38.50
C GLU A 118 -18.22 31.09 38.73
N SER A 119 -18.04 31.51 40.00
CA SER A 119 -17.74 32.90 40.36
C SER A 119 -16.26 33.28 40.27
N SER A 120 -15.38 32.27 40.05
CA SER A 120 -13.93 32.47 40.01
C SER A 120 -13.34 31.87 38.73
N PHE A 121 -12.59 32.68 37.97
CA PHE A 121 -11.84 32.21 36.81
C PHE A 121 -10.84 31.13 37.20
N GLU A 122 -10.13 31.27 38.31
CA GLU A 122 -9.13 30.32 38.80
C GLU A 122 -9.78 28.98 39.18
N GLY A 123 -10.91 29.00 39.86
CA GLY A 123 -11.67 27.79 40.22
C GLY A 123 -12.16 27.05 38.99
N PHE A 124 -12.74 27.79 38.03
CA PHE A 124 -13.19 27.25 36.76
C PHE A 124 -12.04 26.59 35.97
N GLN A 125 -10.92 27.28 35.80
CA GLN A 125 -9.76 26.78 35.08
C GLN A 125 -9.10 25.57 35.76
N ALA A 126 -9.14 25.47 37.07
CA ALA A 126 -8.63 24.32 37.82
C ALA A 126 -9.41 23.02 37.42
N VAL A 127 -10.75 23.09 37.45
CA VAL A 127 -11.59 21.92 37.09
C VAL A 127 -11.49 21.64 35.59
N HIS A 128 -11.54 22.68 34.75
CA HIS A 128 -11.43 22.58 33.31
C HIS A 128 -10.12 21.89 32.90
N GLY A 129 -8.98 22.34 33.43
CA GLY A 129 -7.68 21.74 33.20
C GLY A 129 -7.56 20.30 33.67
N LEU A 130 -8.15 19.96 34.82
CA LEU A 130 -8.18 18.59 35.33
C LEU A 130 -8.94 17.64 34.37
N VAL A 131 -10.11 18.06 33.92
CA VAL A 131 -10.95 17.23 33.06
C VAL A 131 -10.34 17.06 31.68
N LEU A 132 -9.91 18.15 31.02
CA LEU A 132 -9.27 18.06 29.69
C LEU A 132 -7.95 17.31 29.76
N GLY A 133 -7.12 17.56 30.75
CA GLY A 133 -5.88 16.83 30.96
C GLY A 133 -6.10 15.33 31.09
N SER A 134 -7.16 14.94 31.84
CA SER A 134 -7.57 13.53 31.98
C SER A 134 -8.05 12.92 30.64
N ILE A 135 -8.80 13.68 29.83
CA ILE A 135 -9.24 13.25 28.50
C ILE A 135 -8.04 13.04 27.57
N TYR A 136 -7.09 13.97 27.53
CA TYR A 136 -5.90 13.83 26.70
C TYR A 136 -5.01 12.67 27.16
N LEU A 137 -4.86 12.47 28.48
CA LEU A 137 -4.11 11.35 29.03
C LEU A 137 -4.77 10.00 28.70
N TYR A 138 -6.08 9.90 28.86
CA TYR A 138 -6.86 8.73 28.43
C TYR A 138 -6.67 8.46 26.93
N SER A 139 -6.73 9.51 26.11
CA SER A 139 -6.55 9.44 24.68
C SER A 139 -5.17 8.92 24.28
N PHE A 140 -4.14 9.38 24.98
CA PHE A 140 -2.76 8.88 24.81
C PHE A 140 -2.66 7.37 25.03
N PHE A 141 -3.30 6.84 26.08
CA PHE A 141 -3.30 5.40 26.37
C PHE A 141 -4.17 4.58 25.41
N MET A 142 -5.28 5.14 24.94
CA MET A 142 -6.19 4.45 24.00
C MET A 142 -5.65 4.37 22.58
N MET A 143 -4.81 5.29 22.16
CA MET A 143 -4.18 5.26 20.86
C MET A 143 -3.01 4.28 20.81
N ARG A 144 -3.30 2.98 20.84
CA ARG A 144 -2.33 1.91 20.65
C ARG A 144 -2.11 1.69 19.15
N GLY A 145 -0.89 1.99 18.64
CA GLY A 145 -0.42 1.36 17.42
C GLY A 145 -0.46 2.13 16.12
N GLY A 146 -0.18 3.42 16.08
CA GLY A 146 0.33 4.07 14.87
C GLY A 146 1.84 3.87 14.77
N GLY A 147 2.33 2.88 14.00
CA GLY A 147 3.77 2.58 13.91
C GLY A 147 4.61 3.64 13.22
N GLY A 148 3.99 4.60 12.53
CA GLY A 148 4.65 5.67 11.79
C GLY A 148 5.12 6.85 12.65
N VAL A 149 5.86 7.77 12.01
CA VAL A 149 6.35 9.00 12.66
C VAL A 149 5.17 9.90 13.05
N GLY A 150 4.17 10.04 12.16
CA GLY A 150 2.98 10.84 12.40
C GLY A 150 2.18 10.36 13.61
N GLY A 151 1.95 9.06 13.72
CA GLY A 151 1.27 8.46 14.87
C GLY A 151 2.03 8.65 16.18
N ARG A 152 3.36 8.55 16.17
CA ARG A 152 4.19 8.83 17.35
C ARG A 152 4.15 10.31 17.75
N LEU A 153 4.25 11.23 16.79
CA LEU A 153 4.13 12.67 17.02
C LEU A 153 2.76 13.04 17.59
N PHE A 154 1.69 12.45 17.04
CA PHE A 154 0.34 12.67 17.52
C PHE A 154 0.18 12.23 18.98
N ARG A 155 0.62 11.03 19.32
CA ARG A 155 0.61 10.54 20.72
C ARG A 155 1.45 11.43 21.64
N PHE A 156 2.63 11.85 21.20
CA PHE A 156 3.47 12.77 21.95
C PHE A 156 2.77 14.10 22.21
N SER A 157 2.08 14.67 21.20
CA SER A 157 1.27 15.88 21.36
C SER A 157 0.17 15.72 22.41
N LEU A 158 -0.55 14.59 22.40
CA LEU A 158 -1.58 14.30 23.41
C LEU A 158 -1.01 14.22 24.82
N LEU A 159 0.16 13.63 25.01
CA LEU A 159 0.84 13.58 26.31
C LEU A 159 1.25 14.97 26.77
N CYS A 160 1.80 15.80 25.86
CA CYS A 160 2.17 17.19 26.17
C CYS A 160 0.94 18.02 26.57
N PHE A 161 -0.19 17.88 25.85
CA PHE A 161 -1.44 18.52 26.23
C PHE A 161 -1.92 18.04 27.61
N ALA A 162 -1.91 16.73 27.89
CA ALA A 162 -2.29 16.19 29.18
C ALA A 162 -1.45 16.81 30.32
N ILE A 163 -0.14 16.86 30.16
CA ILE A 163 0.78 17.46 31.16
C ILE A 163 0.50 18.95 31.33
N ALA A 164 0.34 19.71 30.22
CA ALA A 164 0.08 21.14 30.28
C ALA A 164 -1.24 21.47 30.99
N PHE A 165 -2.33 20.78 30.65
CA PHE A 165 -3.64 21.00 31.29
C PHE A 165 -3.66 20.55 32.75
N LEU A 166 -3.05 19.40 33.08
CA LEU A 166 -2.94 18.96 34.49
C LEU A 166 -2.07 19.90 35.34
N HIS A 167 -0.96 20.40 34.76
CA HIS A 167 -0.14 21.41 35.42
C HIS A 167 -0.94 22.69 35.67
N ASN A 168 -1.66 23.21 34.67
CA ASN A 168 -2.51 24.39 34.81
C ASN A 168 -3.60 24.15 35.89
N ALA A 169 -4.21 22.97 35.93
CA ALA A 169 -5.18 22.61 36.94
C ALA A 169 -4.62 22.76 38.35
N VAL A 170 -3.42 22.25 38.60
CA VAL A 170 -2.74 22.35 39.91
C VAL A 170 -2.45 23.80 40.26
N VAL A 171 -1.94 24.59 39.32
CA VAL A 171 -1.58 26.00 39.54
C VAL A 171 -2.83 26.85 39.82
N PHE A 172 -3.87 26.70 39.00
CA PHE A 172 -5.11 27.44 39.18
C PHE A 172 -5.84 27.03 40.48
N PHE A 173 -5.80 25.75 40.85
CA PHE A 173 -6.31 25.30 42.16
C PHE A 173 -5.57 25.93 43.35
N TYR A 174 -4.23 26.03 43.25
CA TYR A 174 -3.44 26.71 44.27
C TYR A 174 -3.77 28.20 44.37
N LEU A 175 -3.91 28.90 43.23
CA LEU A 175 -4.30 30.32 43.20
C LEU A 175 -5.71 30.54 43.77
N TYR A 176 -6.67 29.67 43.45
CA TYR A 176 -8.02 29.71 43.97
C TYR A 176 -8.04 29.63 45.51
N ASN A 177 -7.33 28.67 46.10
CA ASN A 177 -7.28 28.47 47.54
C ASN A 177 -6.60 29.61 48.32
N ARG A 178 -5.81 30.44 47.63
CA ARG A 178 -5.19 31.64 48.22
C ARG A 178 -6.01 32.92 48.06
N GLY A 179 -7.26 32.81 47.63
CA GLY A 179 -8.16 33.95 47.45
C GLY A 179 -7.86 34.77 46.19
N GLY A 180 -7.23 34.13 45.18
CA GLY A 180 -6.72 34.80 43.99
C GLY A 180 -5.40 35.54 44.28
N HIS A 181 -4.57 35.70 43.26
CA HIS A 181 -3.31 36.44 43.39
C HIS A 181 -3.42 37.76 42.62
N PRO A 182 -3.03 38.90 43.17
CA PRO A 182 -3.09 40.19 42.48
C PRO A 182 -2.18 40.24 41.23
N LYS A 183 -1.22 39.31 41.11
CA LYS A 183 -0.37 39.13 39.92
C LYS A 183 -0.23 37.66 39.63
N TRP A 184 -0.70 37.22 38.48
CA TRP A 184 -0.47 35.86 37.99
C TRP A 184 1.04 35.57 37.81
N PRO A 185 1.52 34.34 38.05
CA PRO A 185 2.87 33.95 37.71
C PRO A 185 3.20 34.33 36.27
N ARG A 186 4.38 34.91 36.01
CA ARG A 186 4.76 35.44 34.69
C ARG A 186 4.63 34.38 33.57
N TYR A 187 4.89 33.12 33.86
CA TYR A 187 4.83 32.08 32.88
C TYR A 187 3.40 31.80 32.36
N LEU A 188 2.36 32.03 33.17
CA LEU A 188 0.97 31.91 32.72
C LEU A 188 0.62 32.93 31.64
N GLN A 189 1.32 34.06 31.58
CA GLN A 189 1.17 35.05 30.52
C GLN A 189 1.60 34.56 29.14
N TYR A 190 2.33 33.45 29.08
CA TYR A 190 2.76 32.80 27.83
C TYR A 190 1.96 31.53 27.53
N ASN A 191 0.92 31.22 28.33
CA ASN A 191 0.18 29.97 28.19
C ASN A 191 -0.38 29.78 26.78
N SER A 192 -0.97 30.81 26.18
CA SER A 192 -1.50 30.77 24.81
C SER A 192 -0.41 30.52 23.75
N PHE A 193 0.83 30.93 23.97
CA PHE A 193 1.94 30.61 23.07
C PHE A 193 2.32 29.13 23.17
N TYR A 194 2.36 28.56 24.40
CA TYR A 194 2.63 27.13 24.59
C TYR A 194 1.53 26.28 23.98
N ASP A 195 0.26 26.65 24.21
CA ASP A 195 -0.90 25.96 23.63
C ASP A 195 -0.86 26.04 22.10
N PHE A 196 -0.52 27.22 21.53
CA PHE A 196 -0.39 27.36 20.08
C PHE A 196 0.75 26.50 19.51
N ALA A 197 1.88 26.40 20.20
CA ALA A 197 2.98 25.51 19.79
C ALA A 197 2.55 24.04 19.78
N LEU A 198 1.79 23.61 20.80
CA LEU A 198 1.24 22.25 20.86
C LEU A 198 0.19 21.99 19.77
N LEU A 199 -0.69 22.96 19.50
CA LEU A 199 -1.66 22.88 18.41
C LEU A 199 -0.95 22.78 17.05
N THR A 200 0.14 23.53 16.88
CA THR A 200 0.97 23.46 15.66
C THR A 200 1.59 22.07 15.51
N LEU A 201 2.17 21.52 16.57
CA LEU A 201 2.71 20.14 16.57
C LEU A 201 1.65 19.12 16.20
N LEU A 202 0.43 19.30 16.70
CA LEU A 202 -0.71 18.46 16.42
C LEU A 202 -1.13 18.52 14.94
N ALA A 203 -1.16 19.72 14.33
CA ALA A 203 -1.46 19.90 12.93
C ALA A 203 -0.41 19.21 12.04
N PHE A 204 0.88 19.32 12.38
CA PHE A 204 1.95 18.59 11.68
C PHE A 204 1.81 17.08 11.85
N ALA A 205 1.47 16.59 13.03
CA ALA A 205 1.26 15.18 13.28
C ALA A 205 0.11 14.61 12.42
N ALA A 206 -1.00 15.35 12.31
CA ALA A 206 -2.12 14.99 11.44
C ALA A 206 -1.69 14.90 9.97
N MET A 207 -0.94 15.87 9.49
CA MET A 207 -0.43 15.87 8.11
C MET A 207 0.54 14.71 7.86
N ALA A 208 1.45 14.43 8.81
CA ALA A 208 2.39 13.33 8.72
C ALA A 208 1.67 11.97 8.67
N MET A 209 0.64 11.74 9.49
CA MET A 209 -0.20 10.53 9.45
C MET A 209 -0.85 10.34 8.07
N TRP A 210 -1.36 11.41 7.47
CA TRP A 210 -1.93 11.34 6.13
C TRP A 210 -0.89 11.00 5.06
N ILE A 211 0.28 11.65 5.08
CA ILE A 211 1.38 11.39 4.14
C ILE A 211 1.84 9.93 4.23
N GLU A 212 2.02 9.40 5.45
CA GLU A 212 2.38 8.00 5.67
C GLU A 212 1.35 7.05 5.07
N SER A 213 0.07 7.30 5.34
CA SER A 213 -1.01 6.48 4.77
C SER A 213 -1.06 6.52 3.23
N GLN A 214 -0.72 7.66 2.60
CA GLN A 214 -0.62 7.73 1.13
C GLN A 214 0.57 6.94 0.59
N ARG A 215 1.72 6.96 1.28
CA ARG A 215 2.89 6.15 0.93
C ARG A 215 2.57 4.66 0.98
N ASP A 216 1.99 4.19 2.08
CA ASP A 216 1.60 2.78 2.25
C ASP A 216 0.65 2.32 1.12
N ARG A 217 -0.28 3.20 0.73
CA ARG A 217 -1.22 2.93 -0.38
C ARG A 217 -0.53 2.87 -1.73
N ILE A 218 0.43 3.78 -2.01
CA ILE A 218 1.20 3.79 -3.25
C ILE A 218 2.05 2.52 -3.33
N ASP A 219 2.72 2.13 -2.25
CA ASP A 219 3.55 0.93 -2.20
C ASP A 219 2.73 -0.35 -2.42
N ALA A 220 1.52 -0.42 -1.82
CA ALA A 220 0.60 -1.53 -2.05
C ALA A 220 0.15 -1.62 -3.52
N LEU A 221 -0.26 -0.52 -4.12
CA LEU A 221 -0.67 -0.46 -5.53
C LEU A 221 0.47 -0.80 -6.49
N SER A 222 1.69 -0.33 -6.21
CA SER A 222 2.88 -0.65 -6.99
C SER A 222 3.18 -2.15 -6.97
N SER A 223 3.09 -2.78 -5.81
CA SER A 223 3.30 -4.24 -5.67
C SER A 223 2.25 -5.06 -6.42
N GLU A 224 0.98 -4.62 -6.41
CA GLU A 224 -0.12 -5.24 -7.16
C GLU A 224 0.10 -5.11 -8.68
N MET A 225 0.47 -3.91 -9.16
CA MET A 225 0.81 -3.69 -10.56
C MET A 225 1.98 -4.56 -11.03
N ASP A 226 3.02 -4.72 -10.22
CA ASP A 226 4.15 -5.58 -10.53
C ASP A 226 3.76 -7.07 -10.58
N ALA A 227 2.81 -7.50 -9.74
CA ALA A 227 2.28 -8.85 -9.78
C ALA A 227 1.49 -9.10 -11.08
N VAL A 228 0.57 -8.21 -11.43
CA VAL A 228 -0.22 -8.28 -12.68
C VAL A 228 0.69 -8.23 -13.91
N ARG A 229 1.70 -7.35 -13.91
CA ARG A 229 2.68 -7.25 -14.99
C ARG A 229 3.47 -8.56 -15.17
N ARG A 230 3.93 -9.18 -14.08
CA ARG A 230 4.63 -10.48 -14.14
C ARG A 230 3.74 -11.59 -14.68
N GLU A 231 2.47 -11.63 -14.31
CA GLU A 231 1.51 -12.61 -14.80
C GLU A 231 1.21 -12.41 -16.30
N SER A 232 1.03 -11.15 -16.72
CA SER A 232 0.86 -10.80 -18.14
C SER A 232 2.09 -11.17 -18.98
N LEU A 233 3.30 -10.92 -18.47
CA LEU A 233 4.53 -11.31 -19.15
C LEU A 233 4.65 -12.83 -19.27
N LYS A 234 4.28 -13.60 -18.25
CA LYS A 234 4.26 -15.07 -18.31
C LYS A 234 3.26 -15.59 -19.36
N SER A 235 2.11 -14.97 -19.50
CA SER A 235 1.13 -15.34 -20.54
C SER A 235 1.59 -14.99 -21.96
N LEU A 236 2.44 -13.94 -22.11
CA LEU A 236 3.06 -13.57 -23.37
C LEU A 236 4.20 -14.52 -23.79
N ASP A 237 4.72 -15.35 -22.89
CA ASP A 237 5.80 -16.30 -23.15
C ASP A 237 5.31 -17.65 -23.68
N LEU A 238 4.01 -17.91 -23.64
CA LEU A 238 3.43 -19.16 -24.08
C LEU A 238 2.89 -19.06 -25.53
N ASP A 239 3.06 -20.15 -26.29
CA ASP A 239 2.35 -20.36 -27.56
C ASP A 239 0.91 -20.79 -27.27
N GLY A 240 -0.05 -20.02 -27.77
CA GLY A 240 -1.48 -20.22 -27.49
C GLY A 240 -2.06 -21.54 -28.02
N LEU A 241 -1.41 -22.20 -28.98
CA LEU A 241 -1.86 -23.47 -29.55
C LEU A 241 -1.31 -24.66 -28.76
N THR A 242 0.00 -24.68 -28.51
CA THR A 242 0.72 -25.84 -27.94
C THR A 242 0.91 -25.74 -26.43
N GLY A 243 0.80 -24.53 -25.88
CA GLY A 243 1.08 -24.23 -24.47
C GLY A 243 2.55 -24.37 -24.10
N LEU A 244 3.46 -24.55 -25.05
CA LEU A 244 4.90 -24.44 -24.86
C LEU A 244 5.34 -23.00 -24.81
N LEU A 245 6.60 -22.72 -24.48
CA LEU A 245 7.16 -21.40 -24.61
C LEU A 245 7.19 -20.98 -26.09
N ASN A 246 6.96 -19.70 -26.38
CA ASN A 246 6.93 -19.20 -27.74
C ASN A 246 8.32 -18.73 -28.22
N GLN A 247 8.40 -18.34 -29.50
CA GLN A 247 9.60 -17.82 -30.14
C GLN A 247 10.22 -16.65 -29.38
N ALA A 248 9.39 -15.68 -28.92
CA ALA A 248 9.89 -14.51 -28.22
C ALA A 248 10.54 -14.87 -26.87
N ALA A 249 10.06 -15.94 -26.21
CA ALA A 249 10.70 -16.47 -25.01
C ALA A 249 12.07 -17.06 -25.30
N LEU A 250 12.24 -17.80 -26.42
CA LEU A 250 13.53 -18.34 -26.82
C LEU A 250 14.52 -17.24 -27.25
N GLU A 251 14.06 -16.22 -28.00
CA GLU A 251 14.89 -15.07 -28.36
C GLU A 251 15.45 -14.35 -27.15
N ARG A 252 14.61 -14.11 -26.11
CA ARG A 252 15.10 -13.55 -24.84
C ARG A 252 16.13 -14.43 -24.12
N ARG A 253 16.01 -15.75 -24.22
CA ARG A 253 17.05 -16.68 -23.69
C ARG A 253 18.37 -16.55 -24.45
N MET A 254 18.31 -16.35 -25.78
CA MET A 254 19.49 -16.17 -26.61
C MET A 254 20.17 -14.80 -26.42
N GLU A 255 19.40 -13.75 -26.11
CA GLU A 255 19.91 -12.41 -25.82
C GLU A 255 20.54 -12.32 -24.42
N GLY A 256 20.16 -13.22 -23.50
CA GLY A 256 20.72 -13.33 -22.17
C GLY A 256 22.21 -13.66 -22.22
N ARG A 257 23.00 -13.03 -21.36
CA ARG A 257 24.46 -13.30 -21.24
C ARG A 257 24.74 -14.59 -20.44
N GLU A 258 23.72 -15.37 -20.12
CA GLU A 258 23.89 -16.61 -19.36
C GLU A 258 24.53 -17.67 -20.24
N SER A 259 25.57 -18.28 -19.69
CA SER A 259 26.25 -19.44 -20.28
C SER A 259 25.34 -20.67 -20.19
N PHE A 260 25.07 -21.31 -21.31
CA PHE A 260 24.26 -22.54 -21.36
C PHE A 260 25.13 -23.77 -21.19
N THR A 261 24.72 -24.66 -20.29
CA THR A 261 25.33 -26.01 -20.10
C THR A 261 24.23 -27.05 -20.22
N GLY A 262 24.43 -28.02 -21.13
CA GLY A 262 23.45 -29.06 -21.41
C GLY A 262 23.33 -29.34 -22.91
N VAL A 263 22.16 -29.78 -23.36
CA VAL A 263 21.89 -30.14 -24.75
C VAL A 263 20.74 -29.33 -25.29
N VAL A 264 20.91 -28.78 -26.50
CA VAL A 264 19.85 -28.18 -27.30
C VAL A 264 19.40 -29.16 -28.35
N ALA A 265 18.10 -29.40 -28.46
CA ALA A 265 17.51 -30.17 -29.54
C ALA A 265 16.59 -29.28 -30.40
N VAL A 266 16.77 -29.28 -31.70
CA VAL A 266 15.90 -28.65 -32.69
C VAL A 266 15.09 -29.71 -33.40
N CYS A 267 13.79 -29.50 -33.53
CA CYS A 267 12.84 -30.46 -34.12
C CYS A 267 11.98 -29.77 -35.18
N ASP A 268 11.69 -30.49 -36.27
CA ASP A 268 10.81 -30.03 -37.34
C ASP A 268 9.89 -31.20 -37.79
N MET A 269 8.59 -30.93 -37.92
CA MET A 269 7.59 -31.94 -38.28
C MET A 269 7.73 -32.38 -39.74
N ASP A 270 7.90 -33.69 -39.93
CA ASP A 270 8.03 -34.25 -41.27
C ASP A 270 6.72 -34.12 -42.10
N ARG A 271 6.78 -33.42 -43.24
CA ARG A 271 5.65 -33.27 -44.15
C ARG A 271 4.40 -32.63 -43.57
N PHE A 272 4.53 -31.76 -42.56
CA PHE A 272 3.39 -31.14 -41.85
C PHE A 272 2.47 -30.38 -42.85
N LYS A 273 3.04 -29.68 -43.82
CA LYS A 273 2.25 -29.04 -44.87
C LYS A 273 1.36 -30.04 -45.63
N SER A 274 1.88 -31.21 -46.01
CA SER A 274 1.07 -32.23 -46.69
C SER A 274 -0.07 -32.76 -45.83
N ILE A 275 0.13 -32.84 -44.50
CA ILE A 275 -0.94 -33.21 -43.56
C ILE A 275 -2.02 -32.13 -43.54
N ASN A 276 -1.66 -30.86 -43.47
CA ASN A 276 -2.60 -29.73 -43.55
C ASN A 276 -3.37 -29.71 -44.87
N ASP A 277 -2.68 -29.91 -45.97
CA ASP A 277 -3.29 -29.89 -47.31
C ASP A 277 -4.28 -31.06 -47.49
N GLN A 278 -4.00 -32.23 -46.87
CA GLN A 278 -4.83 -33.44 -47.02
C GLN A 278 -5.97 -33.51 -46.00
N TYR A 279 -5.76 -33.10 -44.76
CA TYR A 279 -6.70 -33.32 -43.64
C TYR A 279 -7.25 -32.01 -43.08
N GLY A 280 -6.77 -30.87 -43.54
CA GLY A 280 -7.18 -29.54 -43.09
C GLY A 280 -6.41 -29.04 -41.86
N HIS A 281 -6.40 -27.70 -41.66
CA HIS A 281 -5.65 -27.02 -40.61
C HIS A 281 -6.11 -27.42 -39.22
N LEU A 282 -7.40 -27.76 -38.99
CA LEU A 282 -7.90 -28.18 -37.68
C LEU A 282 -7.24 -29.48 -37.20
N VAL A 283 -6.97 -30.42 -38.12
CA VAL A 283 -6.23 -31.65 -37.81
C VAL A 283 -4.77 -31.34 -37.50
N GLY A 284 -4.15 -30.47 -38.32
CA GLY A 284 -2.79 -29.99 -38.02
C GLY A 284 -2.65 -29.34 -36.64
N ASP A 285 -3.59 -28.50 -36.27
CA ASP A 285 -3.65 -27.84 -34.95
C ASP A 285 -3.78 -28.88 -33.84
N GLU A 286 -4.59 -29.91 -33.98
CA GLU A 286 -4.73 -30.99 -33.00
C GLU A 286 -3.41 -31.79 -32.86
N ILE A 287 -2.70 -32.04 -33.98
CA ILE A 287 -1.38 -32.66 -33.95
C ILE A 287 -0.38 -31.80 -33.21
N LEU A 288 -0.33 -30.49 -33.48
CA LEU A 288 0.59 -29.56 -32.79
C LEU A 288 0.30 -29.48 -31.29
N ARG A 289 -0.97 -29.44 -30.85
CA ARG A 289 -1.34 -29.50 -29.43
C ARG A 289 -0.80 -30.77 -28.75
N ASN A 290 -0.99 -31.89 -29.41
CA ASN A 290 -0.54 -33.19 -28.86
C ASN A 290 1.00 -33.29 -28.80
N ILE A 291 1.72 -32.74 -29.78
CA ILE A 291 3.18 -32.63 -29.72
C ILE A 291 3.62 -31.73 -28.56
N GLY A 292 2.96 -30.59 -28.39
CA GLY A 292 3.22 -29.73 -27.23
C GLY A 292 3.07 -30.48 -25.91
N HIS A 293 1.98 -31.23 -25.76
CA HIS A 293 1.77 -32.10 -24.58
C HIS A 293 2.84 -33.19 -24.44
N LEU A 294 3.21 -33.83 -25.56
CA LEU A 294 4.22 -34.89 -25.56
C LEU A 294 5.58 -34.34 -25.15
N PHE A 295 6.05 -33.23 -25.72
CA PHE A 295 7.30 -32.60 -25.30
C PHE A 295 7.27 -32.21 -23.84
N ARG A 296 6.23 -31.50 -23.38
CA ARG A 296 6.09 -31.08 -21.97
C ARG A 296 6.13 -32.28 -20.99
N SER A 297 5.48 -33.39 -21.33
CA SER A 297 5.46 -34.60 -20.49
C SER A 297 6.76 -35.41 -20.54
N SER A 298 7.64 -35.13 -21.50
CA SER A 298 8.89 -35.86 -21.74
C SER A 298 10.13 -35.13 -21.24
N ILE A 299 9.98 -33.91 -20.72
CA ILE A 299 11.07 -33.08 -20.18
C ILE A 299 10.92 -32.90 -18.66
N ARG A 300 12.01 -32.54 -17.98
CA ARG A 300 12.03 -32.23 -16.54
C ARG A 300 11.57 -30.82 -16.27
N GLN A 301 11.38 -30.47 -15.00
CA GLN A 301 10.95 -29.12 -14.59
C GLN A 301 12.01 -28.05 -14.90
N GLU A 302 13.29 -28.41 -14.89
CA GLU A 302 14.40 -27.53 -15.25
C GLU A 302 14.63 -27.39 -16.76
N ASP A 303 14.05 -28.28 -17.60
CA ASP A 303 14.14 -28.24 -19.03
C ASP A 303 13.07 -27.27 -19.61
N GLU A 304 13.34 -26.71 -20.79
CA GLU A 304 12.43 -25.78 -21.44
C GLU A 304 12.12 -26.24 -22.87
N ALA A 305 10.85 -26.21 -23.26
CA ALA A 305 10.42 -26.51 -24.61
C ALA A 305 9.72 -25.32 -25.24
N PHE A 306 10.09 -25.01 -26.46
CA PHE A 306 9.64 -23.85 -27.24
C PHE A 306 9.03 -24.27 -28.56
N ARG A 307 7.99 -23.54 -28.98
CA ARG A 307 7.56 -23.55 -30.37
C ARG A 307 8.25 -22.39 -31.09
N TRP A 308 9.19 -22.72 -31.97
CA TRP A 308 10.03 -21.72 -32.66
C TRP A 308 9.34 -21.16 -33.90
N GLY A 309 8.61 -22.00 -34.65
CA GLY A 309 7.88 -21.65 -35.85
C GLY A 309 6.58 -22.41 -36.00
N GLY A 310 5.99 -22.48 -37.19
CA GLY A 310 4.73 -23.17 -37.45
C GLY A 310 4.73 -24.63 -36.98
N ASP A 311 5.73 -25.39 -37.40
CA ASP A 311 5.95 -26.82 -37.11
C ASP A 311 7.35 -27.13 -36.56
N GLU A 312 8.06 -26.06 -36.12
CA GLU A 312 9.40 -26.13 -35.57
C GLU A 312 9.38 -25.97 -34.03
N PHE A 313 10.19 -26.78 -33.33
CA PHE A 313 10.30 -26.80 -31.89
C PHE A 313 11.76 -26.81 -31.44
N VAL A 314 12.03 -26.18 -30.30
CA VAL A 314 13.35 -26.21 -29.67
C VAL A 314 13.19 -26.70 -28.25
N ILE A 315 14.08 -27.57 -27.78
CA ILE A 315 14.09 -28.07 -26.40
C ILE A 315 15.46 -27.85 -25.82
N LEU A 316 15.51 -27.18 -24.65
CA LEU A 316 16.72 -26.96 -23.87
C LEU A 316 16.75 -27.97 -22.71
N PHE A 317 17.65 -28.93 -22.77
CA PHE A 317 17.90 -29.92 -21.72
C PHE A 317 19.05 -29.42 -20.83
N ARG A 318 18.74 -28.87 -19.70
CA ARG A 318 19.75 -28.29 -18.76
C ARG A 318 20.52 -29.39 -18.05
N ASN A 319 21.85 -29.24 -17.98
CA ASN A 319 22.74 -30.16 -17.27
C ASN A 319 22.58 -31.63 -17.66
N GLN A 320 22.23 -31.91 -18.90
CA GLN A 320 22.15 -33.26 -19.45
C GLN A 320 23.20 -33.48 -20.55
N ASN A 321 23.58 -34.73 -20.76
CA ASN A 321 24.52 -35.12 -21.81
C ASN A 321 23.81 -35.61 -23.06
N LEU A 322 24.49 -35.53 -24.23
CA LEU A 322 23.95 -35.86 -25.51
C LEU A 322 23.40 -37.30 -25.65
N PRO A 323 24.06 -38.39 -25.10
CA PRO A 323 23.52 -39.75 -25.16
C PRO A 323 22.14 -39.88 -24.50
N VAL A 324 21.97 -39.28 -23.31
CA VAL A 324 20.69 -39.32 -22.56
C VAL A 324 19.59 -38.63 -23.33
N VAL A 325 19.87 -37.43 -23.91
CA VAL A 325 18.90 -36.66 -24.68
C VAL A 325 18.55 -37.41 -25.99
N LYS A 326 19.54 -38.02 -26.68
CA LYS A 326 19.27 -38.84 -27.87
C LYS A 326 18.32 -39.98 -27.58
N ALA A 327 18.54 -40.74 -26.47
CA ALA A 327 17.64 -41.81 -26.06
C ALA A 327 16.20 -41.29 -25.82
N ARG A 328 16.08 -40.17 -25.12
CA ARG A 328 14.78 -39.52 -24.84
C ARG A 328 14.08 -39.07 -26.12
N MET A 329 14.77 -38.42 -27.03
CA MET A 329 14.19 -37.96 -28.31
C MET A 329 13.72 -39.11 -29.18
N LEU A 330 14.42 -40.25 -29.16
CA LEU A 330 13.98 -41.48 -29.83
C LEU A 330 12.69 -42.04 -29.22
N GLU A 331 12.59 -42.05 -27.90
CA GLU A 331 11.35 -42.44 -27.20
C GLU A 331 10.17 -41.50 -27.52
N VAL A 332 10.38 -40.20 -27.51
CA VAL A 332 9.36 -39.21 -27.89
C VAL A 332 8.88 -39.45 -29.31
N ARG A 333 9.81 -39.68 -30.25
CA ARG A 333 9.47 -40.00 -31.64
C ARG A 333 8.68 -41.31 -31.77
N HIS A 334 9.03 -42.32 -31.00
CA HIS A 334 8.31 -43.62 -30.98
C HIS A 334 6.88 -43.42 -30.43
N ARG A 335 6.72 -42.65 -29.37
CA ARG A 335 5.40 -42.33 -28.82
C ARG A 335 4.53 -41.55 -29.81
N LEU A 336 5.11 -40.60 -30.54
CA LEU A 336 4.40 -39.85 -31.57
C LEU A 336 3.94 -40.71 -32.74
N SER A 337 4.75 -41.70 -33.20
CA SER A 337 4.37 -42.58 -34.32
C SER A 337 3.16 -43.47 -34.02
N ASN A 338 2.85 -43.68 -32.74
CA ASN A 338 1.67 -44.40 -32.26
C ASN A 338 0.45 -43.52 -31.98
N PHE A 339 0.58 -42.22 -32.24
CA PHE A 339 -0.49 -41.25 -31.97
C PHE A 339 -1.65 -41.41 -32.96
N ARG A 340 -2.88 -41.33 -32.44
CA ARG A 340 -4.11 -41.42 -33.22
C ARG A 340 -4.91 -40.15 -33.12
N VAL A 341 -5.25 -39.57 -34.27
CA VAL A 341 -6.13 -38.40 -34.32
C VAL A 341 -7.57 -38.87 -34.30
N ARG A 342 -8.39 -38.27 -33.43
CA ARG A 342 -9.81 -38.61 -33.27
C ARG A 342 -10.53 -38.44 -34.62
N GLY A 343 -11.16 -39.49 -35.16
CA GLY A 343 -11.89 -39.48 -36.39
C GLY A 343 -11.06 -39.81 -37.65
N TYR A 344 -9.70 -39.86 -37.56
CA TYR A 344 -8.81 -40.13 -38.72
C TYR A 344 -7.92 -41.36 -38.53
N GLY A 345 -7.96 -42.01 -37.38
CA GLY A 345 -7.14 -43.20 -37.11
C GLY A 345 -5.66 -42.88 -36.92
N ALA A 346 -4.79 -43.80 -37.39
CA ALA A 346 -3.35 -43.60 -37.31
C ALA A 346 -2.86 -42.79 -38.52
N LEU A 347 -2.36 -41.57 -38.27
CA LEU A 347 -1.70 -40.74 -39.26
C LEU A 347 -0.19 -40.96 -39.21
N PRO A 348 0.53 -40.90 -40.33
CA PRO A 348 1.99 -41.07 -40.36
C PRO A 348 2.69 -39.78 -39.87
N ILE A 349 2.62 -39.56 -38.58
CA ILE A 349 3.19 -38.36 -37.93
C ILE A 349 4.60 -38.71 -37.47
N SER A 350 5.58 -37.91 -37.90
CA SER A 350 6.96 -38.02 -37.44
C SER A 350 7.61 -36.64 -37.43
N PHE A 351 8.73 -36.52 -36.73
CA PHE A 351 9.58 -35.34 -36.78
C PHE A 351 11.04 -35.70 -36.99
N SER A 352 11.74 -34.85 -37.69
CA SER A 352 13.19 -34.85 -37.79
C SER A 352 13.77 -33.99 -36.67
N TRP A 353 14.92 -34.36 -36.14
CA TRP A 353 15.56 -33.62 -35.08
C TRP A 353 17.07 -33.74 -35.11
N GLY A 354 17.77 -32.71 -34.63
CA GLY A 354 19.20 -32.68 -34.39
C GLY A 354 19.49 -32.15 -33.00
N ALA A 355 20.64 -32.46 -32.44
CA ALA A 355 21.02 -32.04 -31.11
C ALA A 355 22.50 -31.71 -31.00
N SER A 356 22.80 -30.68 -30.20
CA SER A 356 24.17 -30.27 -29.89
C SER A 356 24.33 -30.08 -28.37
N GLU A 357 25.49 -30.49 -27.86
CA GLU A 357 25.86 -30.36 -26.43
C GLU A 357 26.75 -29.16 -26.23
N ALA A 358 26.54 -28.42 -25.13
CA ALA A 358 27.35 -27.31 -24.69
C ALA A 358 27.84 -27.49 -23.25
N ALA A 359 29.12 -27.21 -23.04
CA ALA A 359 29.78 -27.21 -21.74
C ALA A 359 30.07 -25.76 -21.26
N GLY A 360 29.12 -24.85 -21.44
CA GLY A 360 29.26 -23.43 -21.16
C GLY A 360 29.59 -22.63 -22.43
N GLY A 361 28.66 -21.82 -22.90
CA GLY A 361 28.82 -20.99 -24.09
C GLY A 361 27.52 -20.26 -24.45
N PRO A 362 27.54 -19.42 -25.49
CA PRO A 362 26.35 -18.70 -25.94
C PRO A 362 25.31 -19.72 -26.50
N LEU A 363 24.07 -19.60 -25.98
CA LEU A 363 22.98 -20.49 -26.41
C LEU A 363 22.76 -20.47 -27.95
N ARG A 364 22.97 -19.33 -28.59
CA ARG A 364 22.81 -19.18 -30.06
C ARG A 364 23.73 -20.11 -30.87
N GLU A 365 25.00 -20.25 -30.48
CA GLU A 365 25.96 -21.11 -31.17
C GLU A 365 25.57 -22.59 -31.09
N VAL A 366 25.07 -22.99 -29.92
CA VAL A 366 24.59 -24.38 -29.68
C VAL A 366 23.33 -24.67 -30.46
N LEU A 367 22.40 -23.70 -30.53
CA LEU A 367 21.19 -23.78 -31.32
C LEU A 367 21.52 -23.94 -32.83
N ASP A 368 22.42 -23.11 -33.34
CA ASP A 368 22.84 -23.18 -34.77
C ASP A 368 23.53 -24.51 -35.06
N ALA A 369 24.26 -25.11 -34.13
CA ALA A 369 24.88 -26.42 -34.30
C ALA A 369 23.82 -27.55 -34.28
N ALA A 370 22.82 -27.48 -33.41
CA ALA A 370 21.71 -28.44 -33.37
C ALA A 370 20.84 -28.36 -34.64
N ASP A 371 20.61 -27.16 -35.17
CA ASP A 371 19.86 -26.96 -36.44
C ASP A 371 20.61 -27.56 -37.63
N ARG A 372 21.92 -27.35 -37.73
CA ARG A 372 22.74 -27.99 -38.78
C ARG A 372 22.69 -29.52 -38.69
N ASP A 373 22.71 -30.10 -37.49
CA ASP A 373 22.58 -31.53 -37.26
C ASP A 373 21.21 -32.05 -37.74
N MET A 374 20.12 -31.35 -37.37
CA MET A 374 18.77 -31.65 -37.84
C MET A 374 18.67 -31.62 -39.38
N TYR A 375 19.18 -30.54 -39.99
CA TYR A 375 19.14 -30.40 -41.45
C TYR A 375 19.90 -31.50 -42.17
N SER A 376 21.09 -31.89 -41.69
CA SER A 376 21.88 -33.00 -42.22
C SER A 376 21.12 -34.33 -42.15
N TYR A 377 20.45 -34.60 -41.03
CA TYR A 377 19.60 -35.76 -40.82
C TYR A 377 18.39 -35.77 -41.79
N LYS A 378 17.71 -34.63 -41.97
CA LYS A 378 16.55 -34.48 -42.87
C LYS A 378 16.95 -34.75 -44.31
N LYS A 379 18.13 -34.29 -44.75
CA LYS A 379 18.66 -34.47 -46.09
C LYS A 379 19.03 -35.94 -46.39
N SER A 380 19.66 -36.64 -45.44
CA SER A 380 20.02 -38.07 -45.59
C SER A 380 18.80 -38.97 -45.74
N ARG A 381 17.67 -38.66 -45.10
CA ARG A 381 16.40 -39.40 -45.25
C ARG A 381 15.68 -39.11 -46.56
N SER A 382 15.85 -37.93 -47.14
CA SER A 382 15.26 -37.61 -48.45
C SER A 382 15.99 -38.26 -49.60
N THR A 383 17.30 -38.44 -49.47
CA THR A 383 18.15 -39.11 -50.53
C THR A 383 18.09 -40.61 -50.43
N GLY A 384 17.89 -41.24 -49.27
CA GLY A 384 17.78 -42.69 -49.11
C GLY A 384 16.44 -43.31 -49.53
N ARG A 385 15.54 -42.57 -50.18
CA ARG A 385 14.28 -43.05 -50.75
C ARG A 385 14.27 -43.03 -52.31
N ALA A 386 15.44 -42.75 -52.90
CA ALA A 386 15.62 -42.76 -54.39
C ALA A 386 16.33 -44.03 -54.86
N GLU A 387 16.51 -45.04 -54.02
CA GLU A 387 16.82 -46.43 -54.36
C GLU A 387 15.67 -47.33 -53.84
#